data_a7f1b8a38960140054e8682c82a8776d
#
_entry.id   a7f1b8a38960140054e8682c82a8776d
#
_cell.length_a   1.000
_cell.length_b   1.000
_cell.length_c   1.000
_cell.angle_alpha   90.00
_cell.angle_beta   90.00
_cell.angle_gamma   90.00
#
_symmetry.space_group_name_H-M   'P 1'
#
loop_
_entity.id
_entity.type
_entity.pdbx_description
1 polymer ?
#
loop_
_entity_poly.entity_id
_entity_poly.type
_entity_poly.pdbx_seq_one_letter_code
_entity_poly.pdbx_strand_id
1 'polypeptide(L)'
;MKFAVIGLGSFGSNIAKTLYEKGNEVLAVDEDKEKIDEVKNFVSHAVHMDAADKENLQALGIKDMDVVIVSLGPEMEASILTVLYLNEMGTKRIVAKALTEDHAKILESVGATEIIYPEKDMAIKTALKLSCPNVLEYLPLISGFGIQEIAPPEKFIGKNLRELDLRNKYGIQVIAIKELIPEKTTFVPKADFVLKDSDILVIMGEDKQLEKIDAL
;
A
#
# COMPACT_ATOMS: atom_id res chain seq x y z
N MET A 1 14.06 -13.07 -3.19
CA MET A 1 13.87 -12.44 -4.49
C MET A 1 14.88 -11.32 -4.64
N LYS A 2 15.16 -10.92 -5.88
CA LYS A 2 16.05 -9.80 -6.22
C LYS A 2 15.24 -8.60 -6.68
N PHE A 3 15.42 -7.48 -6.03
CA PHE A 3 14.74 -6.22 -6.32
C PHE A 3 15.76 -5.15 -6.71
N ALA A 4 15.39 -4.30 -7.65
CA ALA A 4 16.07 -3.02 -7.85
C ALA A 4 15.08 -1.89 -7.51
N VAL A 5 15.55 -0.88 -6.79
CA VAL A 5 14.80 0.33 -6.48
C VAL A 5 15.55 1.52 -7.05
N ILE A 6 14.96 2.17 -8.03
CA ILE A 6 15.50 3.31 -8.74
C ILE A 6 14.77 4.57 -8.30
N GLY A 7 15.50 5.52 -7.74
CA GLY A 7 14.96 6.71 -7.09
C GLY A 7 14.71 6.49 -5.60
N LEU A 8 15.56 7.10 -4.76
CA LEU A 8 15.57 6.94 -3.31
C LEU A 8 14.98 8.15 -2.57
N GLY A 9 13.96 8.77 -3.15
CA GLY A 9 13.12 9.70 -2.42
C GLY A 9 12.42 9.02 -1.24
N SER A 10 11.55 9.72 -0.53
CA SER A 10 10.87 9.18 0.67
C SER A 10 10.22 7.83 0.42
N PHE A 11 9.54 7.63 -0.71
CA PHE A 11 8.88 6.37 -1.02
C PHE A 11 9.87 5.25 -1.37
N GLY A 12 10.81 5.51 -2.30
CA GLY A 12 11.76 4.50 -2.77
C GLY A 12 12.72 4.03 -1.67
N SER A 13 13.23 4.94 -0.82
CA SER A 13 14.09 4.57 0.30
C SER A 13 13.38 3.68 1.32
N ASN A 14 12.11 3.96 1.63
CA ASN A 14 11.33 3.14 2.56
C ASN A 14 11.03 1.75 1.96
N ILE A 15 10.70 1.66 0.67
CA ILE A 15 10.52 0.37 -0.01
C ILE A 15 11.82 -0.44 0.03
N ALA A 16 12.96 0.17 -0.33
CA ALA A 16 14.25 -0.52 -0.36
C ALA A 16 14.62 -1.11 1.00
N LYS A 17 14.52 -0.31 2.07
CA LYS A 17 14.76 -0.74 3.45
C LYS A 17 13.83 -1.87 3.88
N THR A 18 12.52 -1.71 3.64
CA THR A 18 11.52 -2.71 4.03
C THR A 18 11.72 -4.05 3.30
N LEU A 19 12.04 -4.01 1.99
CA LEU A 19 12.34 -5.23 1.23
C LEU A 19 13.57 -5.95 1.77
N TYR A 20 14.61 -5.20 2.13
CA TYR A 20 15.84 -5.76 2.72
C TYR A 20 15.58 -6.36 4.10
N GLU A 21 14.86 -5.69 4.98
CA GLU A 21 14.46 -6.20 6.30
C GLU A 21 13.65 -7.50 6.21
N LYS A 22 12.90 -7.68 5.11
CA LYS A 22 12.19 -8.93 4.82
C LYS A 22 13.06 -10.02 4.20
N GLY A 23 14.39 -9.84 4.18
CA GLY A 23 15.37 -10.84 3.73
C GLY A 23 15.51 -10.95 2.21
N ASN A 24 15.15 -9.94 1.45
CA ASN A 24 15.37 -9.89 0.02
C ASN A 24 16.73 -9.27 -0.33
N GLU A 25 17.26 -9.62 -1.50
CA GLU A 25 18.40 -8.93 -2.10
C GLU A 25 17.92 -7.64 -2.77
N VAL A 26 18.47 -6.49 -2.38
CA VAL A 26 18.01 -5.18 -2.85
C VAL A 26 19.18 -4.37 -3.41
N LEU A 27 19.06 -3.97 -4.66
CA LEU A 27 19.90 -2.98 -5.34
C LEU A 27 19.19 -1.62 -5.28
N ALA A 28 19.77 -0.65 -4.64
CA ALA A 28 19.28 0.73 -4.56
C ALA A 28 20.08 1.65 -5.48
N VAL A 29 19.40 2.47 -6.26
CA VAL A 29 20.01 3.35 -7.28
C VAL A 29 19.43 4.75 -7.16
N ASP A 30 20.27 5.76 -7.10
CA ASP A 30 19.88 7.18 -7.19
C ASP A 30 21.05 8.00 -7.75
N GLU A 31 20.77 9.12 -8.40
CA GLU A 31 21.78 10.08 -8.87
C GLU A 31 22.29 11.01 -7.78
N ASP A 32 21.63 11.03 -6.63
CA ASP A 32 22.00 11.79 -5.45
C ASP A 32 22.84 10.93 -4.51
N LYS A 33 24.10 11.31 -4.34
CA LYS A 33 25.04 10.60 -3.47
C LYS A 33 24.63 10.62 -2.01
N GLU A 34 23.97 11.68 -1.54
CA GLU A 34 23.53 11.78 -0.13
C GLU A 34 22.48 10.71 0.17
N LYS A 35 21.50 10.53 -0.72
CA LYS A 35 20.49 9.48 -0.59
C LYS A 35 21.09 8.07 -0.62
N ILE A 36 22.12 7.85 -1.47
CA ILE A 36 22.86 6.58 -1.47
C ILE A 36 23.54 6.35 -0.13
N ASP A 37 24.20 7.37 0.43
CA ASP A 37 24.88 7.25 1.71
C ASP A 37 23.91 6.97 2.89
N GLU A 38 22.67 7.48 2.82
CA GLU A 38 21.62 7.21 3.81
C GLU A 38 21.08 5.78 3.79
N VAL A 39 21.07 5.10 2.63
CA VAL A 39 20.47 3.77 2.50
C VAL A 39 21.47 2.63 2.43
N LYS A 40 22.75 2.88 2.14
CA LYS A 40 23.78 1.85 1.87
C LYS A 40 23.92 0.78 2.95
N ASN A 41 23.63 1.11 4.21
CA ASN A 41 23.70 0.16 5.32
C ASN A 41 22.40 -0.65 5.52
N PHE A 42 21.38 -0.36 4.75
CA PHE A 42 20.03 -0.93 4.84
C PHE A 42 19.56 -1.60 3.53
N VAL A 43 20.51 -1.90 2.64
CA VAL A 43 20.28 -2.60 1.37
C VAL A 43 21.46 -3.50 1.04
N SER A 44 21.31 -4.42 0.10
CA SER A 44 22.41 -5.31 -0.31
C SER A 44 23.48 -4.58 -1.10
N HIS A 45 23.05 -3.71 -2.03
CA HIS A 45 23.93 -2.89 -2.86
C HIS A 45 23.31 -1.50 -3.05
N ALA A 46 24.14 -0.47 -2.99
CA ALA A 46 23.73 0.91 -3.25
C ALA A 46 24.67 1.52 -4.30
N VAL A 47 24.10 2.06 -5.36
CA VAL A 47 24.85 2.56 -6.52
C VAL A 47 24.44 3.98 -6.85
N HIS A 48 25.42 4.89 -6.86
CA HIS A 48 25.25 6.27 -7.28
C HIS A 48 25.37 6.36 -8.81
N MET A 49 24.26 6.63 -9.49
CA MET A 49 24.23 6.77 -10.94
C MET A 49 22.91 7.37 -11.44
N ASP A 50 22.97 7.97 -12.64
CA ASP A 50 21.80 8.36 -13.40
C ASP A 50 21.16 7.15 -14.11
N ALA A 51 19.93 6.83 -13.75
CA ALA A 51 19.15 5.73 -14.31
C ALA A 51 18.44 6.10 -15.63
N ALA A 52 18.40 7.36 -16.02
CA ALA A 52 17.95 7.78 -17.35
C ALA A 52 18.99 7.53 -18.46
N ASP A 53 20.19 7.09 -18.08
CA ASP A 53 21.22 6.63 -19.01
C ASP A 53 21.11 5.11 -19.22
N LYS A 54 20.89 4.71 -20.48
CA LYS A 54 20.71 3.31 -20.87
C LYS A 54 21.95 2.44 -20.63
N GLU A 55 23.14 2.98 -20.88
CA GLU A 55 24.41 2.25 -20.71
C GLU A 55 24.63 1.95 -19.21
N ASN A 56 24.30 2.90 -18.37
CA ASN A 56 24.33 2.75 -16.92
C ASN A 56 23.44 1.59 -16.45
N LEU A 57 22.18 1.56 -16.88
CA LEU A 57 21.27 0.47 -16.52
C LEU A 57 21.75 -0.90 -17.00
N GLN A 58 22.35 -0.97 -18.19
CA GLN A 58 22.93 -2.21 -18.72
C GLN A 58 24.10 -2.71 -17.86
N ALA A 59 24.95 -1.81 -17.40
CA ALA A 59 26.11 -2.15 -16.57
C ALA A 59 25.72 -2.72 -15.20
N LEU A 60 24.53 -2.39 -14.68
CA LEU A 60 24.02 -2.89 -13.39
C LEU A 60 23.52 -4.34 -13.41
N GLY A 61 23.40 -4.97 -14.57
CA GLY A 61 22.78 -6.30 -14.68
C GLY A 61 21.33 -6.34 -14.27
N ILE A 62 20.61 -5.22 -14.48
CA ILE A 62 19.22 -5.01 -14.00
C ILE A 62 18.23 -6.04 -14.57
N LYS A 63 18.54 -6.64 -15.72
CA LYS A 63 17.76 -7.73 -16.35
C LYS A 63 17.63 -9.00 -15.49
N ASP A 64 18.56 -9.18 -14.55
CA ASP A 64 18.59 -10.35 -13.65
C ASP A 64 17.74 -10.13 -12.37
N MET A 65 17.12 -8.96 -12.23
CA MET A 65 16.21 -8.64 -11.14
C MET A 65 14.83 -9.24 -11.36
N ASP A 66 14.21 -9.74 -10.28
CA ASP A 66 12.86 -10.26 -10.34
C ASP A 66 11.83 -9.14 -10.50
N VAL A 67 12.08 -8.00 -9.85
CA VAL A 67 11.22 -6.80 -9.87
C VAL A 67 12.08 -5.55 -9.86
N VAL A 68 11.75 -4.59 -10.70
CA VAL A 68 12.37 -3.26 -10.69
C VAL A 68 11.30 -2.22 -10.34
N ILE A 69 11.56 -1.44 -9.28
CA ILE A 69 10.69 -0.35 -8.83
C ILE A 69 11.30 0.98 -9.29
N VAL A 70 10.56 1.75 -10.10
CA VAL A 70 10.95 3.08 -10.58
C VAL A 70 10.19 4.13 -9.78
N SER A 71 10.91 4.86 -8.93
CA SER A 71 10.38 5.87 -8.02
C SER A 71 11.06 7.24 -8.22
N LEU A 72 11.26 7.61 -9.47
CA LEU A 72 11.83 8.90 -9.89
C LEU A 72 10.73 9.97 -9.81
N GLY A 73 10.65 10.66 -8.70
CA GLY A 73 9.62 11.61 -8.28
C GLY A 73 9.22 12.68 -9.33
N PRO A 74 9.65 13.95 -9.21
CA PRO A 74 9.21 15.03 -10.11
C PRO A 74 9.80 14.94 -11.52
N GLU A 75 10.80 14.10 -11.75
CA GLU A 75 11.50 13.96 -13.03
C GLU A 75 10.76 13.00 -13.97
N MET A 76 9.67 13.50 -14.55
CA MET A 76 8.79 12.70 -15.38
C MET A 76 9.52 12.13 -16.60
N GLU A 77 10.42 12.91 -17.23
CA GLU A 77 11.21 12.47 -18.38
C GLU A 77 12.14 11.30 -18.01
N ALA A 78 12.89 11.44 -16.92
CA ALA A 78 13.79 10.38 -16.44
C ALA A 78 13.02 9.11 -16.08
N SER A 79 11.83 9.25 -15.44
CA SER A 79 10.95 8.13 -15.14
C SER A 79 10.51 7.36 -16.39
N ILE A 80 10.06 8.07 -17.43
CA ILE A 80 9.60 7.48 -18.69
C ILE A 80 10.76 6.78 -19.43
N LEU A 81 11.92 7.44 -19.53
CA LEU A 81 13.10 6.87 -20.18
C LEU A 81 13.60 5.62 -19.46
N THR A 82 13.66 5.66 -18.12
CA THR A 82 14.07 4.51 -17.32
C THR A 82 13.13 3.32 -17.56
N VAL A 83 11.81 3.50 -17.50
CA VAL A 83 10.84 2.42 -17.77
C VAL A 83 10.97 1.88 -19.19
N LEU A 84 11.13 2.76 -20.20
CA LEU A 84 11.34 2.36 -21.59
C LEU A 84 12.59 1.46 -21.73
N TYR A 85 13.71 1.88 -21.15
CA TYR A 85 14.97 1.11 -21.25
C TYR A 85 14.88 -0.22 -20.51
N LEU A 86 14.25 -0.26 -19.34
CA LEU A 86 13.99 -1.51 -18.61
C LEU A 86 13.16 -2.49 -19.43
N ASN A 87 12.11 -2.00 -20.10
CA ASN A 87 11.26 -2.80 -20.97
C ASN A 87 12.05 -3.34 -22.18
N GLU A 88 12.85 -2.49 -22.85
CA GLU A 88 13.72 -2.89 -23.96
C GLU A 88 14.76 -3.94 -23.55
N MET A 89 15.21 -3.92 -22.29
CA MET A 89 16.13 -4.92 -21.73
C MET A 89 15.44 -6.22 -21.34
N GLY A 90 14.11 -6.29 -21.44
CA GLY A 90 13.33 -7.48 -21.11
C GLY A 90 13.12 -7.71 -19.62
N THR A 91 13.12 -6.65 -18.81
CA THR A 91 12.78 -6.73 -17.37
C THR A 91 11.36 -7.26 -17.21
N LYS A 92 11.19 -8.32 -16.42
CA LYS A 92 9.92 -9.06 -16.31
C LYS A 92 8.81 -8.31 -15.60
N ARG A 93 9.17 -7.57 -14.55
CA ARG A 93 8.21 -6.82 -13.74
C ARG A 93 8.77 -5.44 -13.41
N ILE A 94 8.09 -4.43 -13.92
CA ILE A 94 8.44 -3.02 -13.73
C ILE A 94 7.28 -2.35 -13.01
N VAL A 95 7.51 -1.97 -11.77
CA VAL A 95 6.56 -1.22 -10.94
C VAL A 95 6.95 0.24 -11.00
N ALA A 96 6.10 1.10 -11.54
CA ALA A 96 6.43 2.50 -11.72
C ALA A 96 5.51 3.41 -10.88
N LYS A 97 6.11 4.39 -10.20
CA LYS A 97 5.40 5.44 -9.49
C LYS A 97 4.92 6.50 -10.48
N ALA A 98 3.62 6.73 -10.54
CA ALA A 98 3.03 7.82 -11.30
C ALA A 98 2.63 9.00 -10.41
N LEU A 99 2.77 10.23 -10.94
CA LEU A 99 2.35 11.47 -10.29
C LEU A 99 0.93 11.87 -10.70
N THR A 100 0.55 11.56 -11.95
CA THR A 100 -0.75 11.90 -12.54
C THR A 100 -1.28 10.72 -13.35
N GLU A 101 -2.57 10.74 -13.68
CA GLU A 101 -3.18 9.71 -14.52
C GLU A 101 -2.61 9.69 -15.94
N ASP A 102 -2.23 10.85 -16.49
CA ASP A 102 -1.62 10.90 -17.81
C ASP A 102 -0.18 10.39 -17.79
N HIS A 103 0.59 10.67 -16.72
CA HIS A 103 1.90 10.06 -16.53
C HIS A 103 1.79 8.53 -16.45
N ALA A 104 0.80 8.00 -15.73
CA ALA A 104 0.55 6.57 -15.66
C ALA A 104 0.31 5.93 -17.03
N LYS A 105 -0.58 6.53 -17.85
CA LYS A 105 -0.86 6.05 -19.22
C LYS A 105 0.41 5.99 -20.07
N ILE A 106 1.29 6.99 -19.94
CA ILE A 106 2.57 7.00 -20.65
C ILE A 106 3.46 5.86 -20.14
N LEU A 107 3.62 5.72 -18.82
CA LEU A 107 4.43 4.65 -18.21
C LEU A 107 3.95 3.25 -18.61
N GLU A 108 2.64 3.01 -18.64
CA GLU A 108 2.04 1.76 -19.13
C GLU A 108 2.37 1.55 -20.62
N SER A 109 2.26 2.59 -21.45
CA SER A 109 2.52 2.51 -22.89
C SER A 109 3.99 2.21 -23.22
N VAL A 110 4.94 2.61 -22.36
CA VAL A 110 6.36 2.32 -22.53
C VAL A 110 6.83 1.06 -21.80
N GLY A 111 5.92 0.34 -21.12
CA GLY A 111 6.19 -1.01 -20.62
C GLY A 111 6.19 -1.21 -19.11
N ALA A 112 5.68 -0.26 -18.32
CA ALA A 112 5.43 -0.54 -16.91
C ALA A 112 4.37 -1.65 -16.79
N THR A 113 4.63 -2.64 -15.94
CA THR A 113 3.71 -3.75 -15.69
C THR A 113 2.72 -3.46 -14.57
N GLU A 114 3.06 -2.49 -13.73
CA GLU A 114 2.24 -2.08 -12.59
C GLU A 114 2.49 -0.59 -12.30
N ILE A 115 1.41 0.15 -12.07
CA ILE A 115 1.48 1.57 -11.68
C ILE A 115 1.03 1.72 -10.24
N ILE A 116 1.74 2.57 -9.50
CA ILE A 116 1.40 2.91 -8.12
C ILE A 116 1.31 4.43 -7.94
N TYR A 117 0.41 4.85 -7.04
CA TYR A 117 0.15 6.25 -6.70
C TYR A 117 0.27 6.48 -5.19
N PRO A 118 1.46 6.37 -4.59
CA PRO A 118 1.61 6.35 -3.14
C PRO A 118 0.99 7.56 -2.43
N GLU A 119 1.14 8.75 -3.02
CA GLU A 119 0.61 9.99 -2.46
C GLU A 119 -0.93 10.04 -2.56
N LYS A 120 -1.50 9.65 -3.71
CA LYS A 120 -2.96 9.63 -3.92
C LYS A 120 -3.61 8.60 -2.99
N ASP A 121 -3.07 7.39 -2.95
CA ASP A 121 -3.61 6.30 -2.14
C ASP A 121 -3.55 6.63 -0.64
N MET A 122 -2.42 7.18 -0.18
CA MET A 122 -2.27 7.61 1.21
C MET A 122 -3.16 8.82 1.53
N ALA A 123 -3.32 9.78 0.61
CA ALA A 123 -4.20 10.93 0.81
C ALA A 123 -5.67 10.50 0.95
N ILE A 124 -6.14 9.59 0.09
CA ILE A 124 -7.49 9.03 0.18
C ILE A 124 -7.68 8.30 1.53
N LYS A 125 -6.74 7.44 1.91
CA LYS A 125 -6.78 6.71 3.19
C LYS A 125 -6.80 7.67 4.39
N THR A 126 -5.99 8.71 4.37
CA THR A 126 -5.93 9.71 5.43
C THR A 126 -7.23 10.52 5.50
N ALA A 127 -7.77 10.95 4.35
CA ALA A 127 -9.02 11.71 4.29
C ALA A 127 -10.19 10.90 4.86
N LEU A 128 -10.31 9.61 4.49
CA LEU A 128 -11.32 8.71 5.05
C LEU A 128 -11.21 8.61 6.57
N LYS A 129 -10.00 8.39 7.09
CA LYS A 129 -9.76 8.30 8.53
C LYS A 129 -10.10 9.60 9.28
N LEU A 130 -9.83 10.76 8.68
CA LEU A 130 -10.15 12.06 9.29
C LEU A 130 -11.64 12.41 9.21
N SER A 131 -12.33 11.94 8.17
CA SER A 131 -13.76 12.20 7.95
C SER A 131 -14.66 11.29 8.78
N CYS A 132 -14.18 10.10 9.14
CA CYS A 132 -14.93 9.08 9.86
C CYS A 132 -14.20 8.72 11.16
N PRO A 133 -14.44 9.43 12.29
CA PRO A 133 -13.67 9.26 13.53
C PRO A 133 -13.71 7.84 14.09
N ASN A 134 -14.77 7.10 13.83
CA ASN A 134 -14.93 5.72 14.28
C ASN A 134 -14.15 4.70 13.40
N VAL A 135 -13.71 5.12 12.19
CA VAL A 135 -12.97 4.25 11.27
C VAL A 135 -11.48 4.28 11.61
N LEU A 136 -10.97 3.16 12.09
CA LEU A 136 -9.56 2.99 12.43
C LEU A 136 -8.73 2.61 11.21
N GLU A 137 -9.29 1.75 10.35
CA GLU A 137 -8.63 1.25 9.14
C GLU A 137 -9.70 0.91 8.09
N TYR A 138 -9.37 1.13 6.79
CA TYR A 138 -10.20 0.72 5.66
C TYR A 138 -9.34 0.03 4.60
N LEU A 139 -9.78 -1.13 4.15
CA LEU A 139 -9.15 -1.93 3.10
C LEU A 139 -10.14 -2.15 1.96
N PRO A 140 -9.97 -1.50 0.81
CA PRO A 140 -10.78 -1.81 -0.36
C PRO A 140 -10.47 -3.23 -0.87
N LEU A 141 -11.52 -4.00 -1.20
CA LEU A 141 -11.38 -5.36 -1.74
C LEU A 141 -11.56 -5.39 -3.25
N ILE A 142 -12.77 -5.02 -3.71
CA ILE A 142 -13.17 -4.90 -5.11
C ILE A 142 -14.01 -3.63 -5.24
N SER A 143 -14.29 -3.21 -6.46
CA SER A 143 -15.09 -1.98 -6.70
C SER A 143 -16.38 -1.98 -5.90
N GLY A 144 -16.51 -1.00 -5.00
CA GLY A 144 -17.70 -0.79 -4.17
C GLY A 144 -17.84 -1.69 -2.94
N PHE A 145 -16.79 -2.46 -2.56
CA PHE A 145 -16.76 -3.31 -1.36
C PHE A 145 -15.46 -3.12 -0.59
N GLY A 146 -15.54 -3.15 0.74
CA GLY A 146 -14.38 -3.04 1.60
C GLY A 146 -14.49 -3.76 2.93
N ILE A 147 -13.37 -3.80 3.63
CA ILE A 147 -13.28 -4.18 5.04
C ILE A 147 -12.94 -2.93 5.84
N GLN A 148 -13.59 -2.77 6.97
CA GLN A 148 -13.38 -1.64 7.88
C GLN A 148 -13.10 -2.13 9.29
N GLU A 149 -12.14 -1.50 9.96
CA GLU A 149 -11.96 -1.59 11.41
C GLU A 149 -12.58 -0.36 12.03
N ILE A 150 -13.56 -0.57 12.91
CA ILE A 150 -14.29 0.53 13.57
C ILE A 150 -14.35 0.34 15.07
N ALA A 151 -14.32 1.45 15.80
CA ALA A 151 -14.79 1.45 17.19
C ALA A 151 -16.31 1.21 17.20
N PRO A 152 -16.86 0.39 18.12
CA PRO A 152 -18.29 0.14 18.17
C PRO A 152 -19.04 1.46 18.44
N PRO A 153 -20.05 1.83 17.63
CA PRO A 153 -20.94 2.94 17.98
C PRO A 153 -21.55 2.74 19.37
N GLU A 154 -21.76 3.81 20.13
CA GLU A 154 -22.30 3.75 21.51
C GLU A 154 -23.54 2.87 21.63
N LYS A 155 -24.43 2.94 20.64
CA LYS A 155 -25.70 2.13 20.63
C LYS A 155 -25.48 0.63 20.43
N PHE A 156 -24.27 0.17 20.12
CA PHE A 156 -23.93 -1.25 20.00
C PHE A 156 -23.34 -1.81 21.29
N ILE A 157 -22.80 -0.96 22.14
CA ILE A 157 -22.16 -1.36 23.39
C ILE A 157 -23.15 -2.06 24.31
N GLY A 158 -22.71 -3.18 24.90
CA GLY A 158 -23.53 -4.02 25.80
C GLY A 158 -24.55 -4.92 25.11
N LYS A 159 -24.66 -4.86 23.78
CA LYS A 159 -25.54 -5.75 22.99
C LYS A 159 -24.74 -6.88 22.36
N ASN A 160 -25.41 -8.01 22.15
CA ASN A 160 -24.80 -9.11 21.41
C ASN A 160 -25.03 -8.97 19.89
N LEU A 161 -24.24 -9.68 19.06
CA LEU A 161 -24.33 -9.59 17.61
C LEU A 161 -25.69 -10.03 17.04
N ARG A 162 -26.39 -10.96 17.75
CA ARG A 162 -27.75 -11.39 17.36
C ARG A 162 -28.77 -10.27 17.53
N GLU A 163 -28.73 -9.54 18.65
CA GLU A 163 -29.63 -8.40 18.93
C GLU A 163 -29.37 -7.24 17.95
N LEU A 164 -28.10 -7.03 17.59
CA LEU A 164 -27.70 -5.99 16.66
C LEU A 164 -28.18 -6.28 15.24
N ASP A 165 -28.22 -7.55 14.86
CA ASP A 165 -28.68 -8.03 13.55
C ASP A 165 -28.08 -7.22 12.36
N LEU A 166 -26.76 -6.99 12.43
CA LEU A 166 -26.04 -6.08 11.54
C LEU A 166 -26.15 -6.48 10.08
N ARG A 167 -26.24 -7.79 9.82
CA ARG A 167 -26.37 -8.32 8.47
C ARG A 167 -27.71 -7.93 7.81
N ASN A 168 -28.81 -8.05 8.52
CA ASN A 168 -30.12 -7.75 7.95
C ASN A 168 -30.45 -6.26 7.98
N LYS A 169 -30.03 -5.54 9.05
CA LYS A 169 -30.35 -4.12 9.20
C LYS A 169 -29.45 -3.20 8.36
N TYR A 170 -28.17 -3.55 8.23
CA TYR A 170 -27.18 -2.68 7.60
C TYR A 170 -26.48 -3.32 6.39
N GLY A 171 -26.68 -4.62 6.15
CA GLY A 171 -26.06 -5.33 5.05
C GLY A 171 -24.55 -5.61 5.25
N ILE A 172 -24.06 -5.52 6.48
CA ILE A 172 -22.66 -5.74 6.81
C ILE A 172 -22.44 -7.05 7.56
N GLN A 173 -21.25 -7.63 7.38
CA GLN A 173 -20.82 -8.84 8.07
C GLN A 173 -19.69 -8.51 9.06
N VAL A 174 -19.83 -8.91 10.33
CA VAL A 174 -18.71 -8.90 11.27
C VAL A 174 -17.83 -10.11 10.99
N ILE A 175 -16.59 -9.89 10.64
CA ILE A 175 -15.62 -10.95 10.32
C ILE A 175 -14.67 -11.23 11.47
N ALA A 176 -14.35 -10.22 12.29
CA ALA A 176 -13.57 -10.39 13.50
C ALA A 176 -13.93 -9.33 14.55
N ILE A 177 -13.57 -9.60 15.80
CA ILE A 177 -13.59 -8.64 16.90
C ILE A 177 -12.21 -8.67 17.54
N LYS A 178 -11.58 -7.51 17.66
CA LYS A 178 -10.34 -7.33 18.41
C LYS A 178 -10.69 -6.76 19.78
N GLU A 179 -10.54 -7.55 20.83
CA GLU A 179 -10.67 -7.12 22.22
C GLU A 179 -9.32 -6.51 22.63
N LEU A 180 -9.31 -5.29 23.16
CA LEU A 180 -8.06 -4.63 23.59
C LEU A 180 -7.69 -5.03 25.04
N ILE A 181 -8.69 -5.41 25.86
CA ILE A 181 -8.49 -5.77 27.26
C ILE A 181 -9.35 -7.00 27.63
N PRO A 182 -8.74 -8.19 27.79
CA PRO A 182 -7.38 -8.58 27.42
C PRO A 182 -7.20 -8.60 25.90
N GLU A 183 -5.99 -8.37 25.43
CA GLU A 183 -5.71 -8.39 23.98
C GLU A 183 -6.00 -9.78 23.38
N LYS A 184 -7.02 -9.82 22.53
CA LYS A 184 -7.47 -11.06 21.88
C LYS A 184 -8.22 -10.73 20.61
N THR A 185 -7.94 -11.47 19.54
CA THR A 185 -8.74 -11.39 18.30
C THR A 185 -9.58 -12.64 18.13
N THR A 186 -10.90 -12.44 18.01
CA THR A 186 -11.86 -13.51 17.74
C THR A 186 -12.34 -13.40 16.30
N PHE A 187 -11.92 -14.34 15.45
CA PHE A 187 -12.43 -14.45 14.08
C PHE A 187 -13.76 -15.18 14.07
N VAL A 188 -14.67 -14.76 13.18
CA VAL A 188 -16.02 -15.30 13.02
C VAL A 188 -16.71 -15.39 14.40
N PRO A 189 -16.93 -14.24 15.07
CA PRO A 189 -17.48 -14.23 16.41
C PRO A 189 -18.87 -14.86 16.46
N LYS A 190 -19.18 -15.50 17.58
CA LYS A 190 -20.50 -16.11 17.78
C LYS A 190 -21.59 -15.04 17.92
N ALA A 191 -22.83 -15.38 17.60
CA ALA A 191 -23.95 -14.46 17.64
C ALA A 191 -24.28 -13.93 19.06
N ASP A 192 -23.84 -14.62 20.09
CA ASP A 192 -23.99 -14.23 21.50
C ASP A 192 -22.84 -13.40 22.06
N PHE A 193 -21.83 -13.05 21.21
CA PHE A 193 -20.74 -12.18 21.62
C PHE A 193 -21.27 -10.78 21.96
N VAL A 194 -21.01 -10.31 23.18
CA VAL A 194 -21.46 -9.00 23.69
C VAL A 194 -20.34 -7.98 23.46
N LEU A 195 -20.65 -6.90 22.76
CA LEU A 195 -19.70 -5.83 22.43
C LEU A 195 -19.40 -4.94 23.63
N LYS A 196 -18.12 -4.61 23.80
CA LYS A 196 -17.60 -3.64 24.79
C LYS A 196 -17.15 -2.37 24.07
N ASP A 197 -17.04 -1.29 24.79
CA ASP A 197 -16.53 -0.01 24.30
C ASP A 197 -15.06 -0.06 23.85
N SER A 198 -14.28 -0.96 24.48
CA SER A 198 -12.86 -1.19 24.15
C SER A 198 -12.63 -2.15 22.98
N ASP A 199 -13.69 -2.72 22.39
CA ASP A 199 -13.54 -3.64 21.27
C ASP A 199 -13.31 -2.87 19.95
N ILE A 200 -12.74 -3.55 18.96
CA ILE A 200 -12.67 -3.08 17.58
C ILE A 200 -13.41 -4.10 16.72
N LEU A 201 -14.40 -3.63 15.98
CA LEU A 201 -15.13 -4.44 15.03
C LEU A 201 -14.39 -4.43 13.68
N VAL A 202 -14.16 -5.62 13.13
CA VAL A 202 -13.71 -5.78 11.73
C VAL A 202 -14.94 -6.19 10.92
N ILE A 203 -15.44 -5.28 10.11
CA ILE A 203 -16.67 -5.44 9.33
C ILE A 203 -16.38 -5.44 7.83
N MET A 204 -17.22 -6.12 7.07
CA MET A 204 -17.16 -6.20 5.61
C MET A 204 -18.53 -5.89 5.01
N GLY A 205 -18.57 -5.12 3.94
CA GLY A 205 -19.81 -4.77 3.24
C GLY A 205 -19.58 -3.90 2.00
N GLU A 206 -20.67 -3.47 1.38
CA GLU A 206 -20.62 -2.43 0.36
C GLU A 206 -20.24 -1.09 0.98
N ASP A 207 -19.47 -0.25 0.25
CA ASP A 207 -19.00 1.04 0.75
C ASP A 207 -20.15 1.91 1.28
N LYS A 208 -21.28 1.98 0.55
CA LYS A 208 -22.48 2.71 0.98
C LYS A 208 -23.11 2.18 2.27
N GLN A 209 -22.88 0.92 2.61
CA GLN A 209 -23.40 0.31 3.83
C GLN A 209 -22.46 0.56 5.01
N LEU A 210 -21.15 0.52 4.73
CA LEU A 210 -20.11 0.87 5.70
C LEU A 210 -20.26 2.34 6.14
N GLU A 211 -20.44 3.28 5.20
CA GLU A 211 -20.69 4.71 5.49
C GLU A 211 -21.90 4.93 6.42
N LYS A 212 -22.94 4.09 6.33
CA LYS A 212 -24.10 4.19 7.24
C LYS A 212 -23.75 3.80 8.68
N ILE A 213 -22.79 2.92 8.87
CA ILE A 213 -22.30 2.56 10.21
C ILE A 213 -21.47 3.68 10.78
N ASP A 214 -20.65 4.35 9.96
CA ASP A 214 -19.80 5.46 10.38
C ASP A 214 -20.61 6.66 10.88
N ALA A 215 -21.84 6.81 10.35
CA ALA A 215 -22.78 7.88 10.73
C ALA A 215 -23.59 7.58 12.01
N LEU A 216 -23.39 6.45 12.69
CA LEU A 216 -24.13 6.02 13.87
C LEU A 216 -23.52 6.52 15.17
#